data_74e09f91c57336b48dca51151451ff0d
#
_entry.id   74e09f91c57336b48dca51151451ff0d
#
_cell.length_a   1.000
_cell.length_b   1.000
_cell.length_c   1.000
_cell.angle_alpha   90.00
_cell.angle_beta   90.00
_cell.angle_gamma   90.00
#
_symmetry.space_group_name_H-M   'P 1'
#
loop_
_entity.id
_entity.type
_entity.pdbx_description
1 polymer ?
#
loop_
_entity_poly.entity_id
_entity_poly.type
_entity_poly.pdbx_seq_one_letter_code
_entity_poly.pdbx_strand_id
1 'polypeptide(L)'
;MRKIFLDRNENNYGPAPACYKVLENVDQNLFSNYTDAYKRGVKSALSERIAADFNLSEKRVILGYGAEDILKQLVQCYLNPGQKLMIPAFSWWYYKAIADEVGGINLEYPLIKGKDSFHYDIDSMLALAETEKPLLLFLSSPNNPTGNSISTTDLETVLTHMKDTIIALDEAYWYHSKDEHAKHLVNTYPNLVVIRTFSKYYALAGVRIAYALIGENLTRIANLANRYLGFNLIAEKIALAALDSPEYYEDIAKKMKSDKEIYYKELGRIPGFIVFKSDANFILVEIPREIKDSLKNFLTDRGLILKFMNEEFLNTHIRITLGTQEENHLVIETIKEFSSSNSDR
;
A
#
# COMPACT_ATOMS: atom_id res chain seq x y z
N MET A 1 -29.11 1.67 -10.56
CA MET A 1 -28.01 0.72 -10.88
C MET A 1 -27.10 0.60 -9.67
N ARG A 2 -26.66 -0.59 -9.27
CA ARG A 2 -25.68 -0.77 -8.17
C ARG A 2 -24.35 -0.15 -8.60
N LYS A 3 -23.74 0.69 -7.75
CA LYS A 3 -22.42 1.26 -8.02
C LYS A 3 -21.33 0.26 -7.65
N ILE A 4 -20.32 0.15 -8.50
CA ILE A 4 -19.10 -0.64 -8.31
C ILE A 4 -17.95 0.33 -8.10
N PHE A 5 -17.31 0.26 -6.93
CA PHE A 5 -16.24 1.18 -6.54
C PHE A 5 -14.89 0.50 -6.78
N LEU A 6 -14.12 1.02 -7.73
CA LEU A 6 -12.78 0.56 -8.11
C LEU A 6 -11.77 1.73 -8.07
N ASP A 7 -11.97 2.65 -7.12
CA ASP A 7 -11.20 3.89 -6.97
C ASP A 7 -10.30 3.93 -5.74
N ARG A 8 -10.45 3.00 -4.78
CA ARG A 8 -9.77 3.02 -3.47
C ARG A 8 -8.77 1.90 -3.23
N ASN A 9 -8.49 1.08 -4.23
CA ASN A 9 -7.62 -0.10 -4.10
C ASN A 9 -8.10 -1.05 -2.97
N GLU A 10 -9.40 -1.18 -2.80
CA GLU A 10 -10.04 -2.15 -1.91
C GLU A 10 -10.07 -3.53 -2.59
N ASN A 11 -10.24 -4.59 -1.82
CA ASN A 11 -10.35 -5.95 -2.34
C ASN A 11 -11.83 -6.39 -2.30
N ASN A 12 -12.49 -6.35 -3.45
CA ASN A 12 -13.93 -6.61 -3.57
C ASN A 12 -14.31 -8.09 -3.41
N TYR A 13 -13.35 -9.01 -3.35
CA TYR A 13 -13.62 -10.41 -2.99
C TYR A 13 -14.03 -10.55 -1.51
N GLY A 14 -13.67 -9.57 -0.67
CA GLY A 14 -13.91 -9.60 0.77
C GLY A 14 -12.90 -10.46 1.53
N PRO A 15 -12.96 -10.42 2.87
CA PRO A 15 -12.09 -11.19 3.74
C PRO A 15 -12.46 -12.69 3.75
N ALA A 16 -11.50 -13.51 4.16
CA ALA A 16 -11.71 -14.95 4.30
C ALA A 16 -12.91 -15.27 5.23
N PRO A 17 -13.66 -16.35 4.95
CA PRO A 17 -14.82 -16.75 5.78
C PRO A 17 -14.51 -16.89 7.27
N ALA A 18 -13.27 -17.27 7.61
CA ALA A 18 -12.80 -17.36 8.99
C ALA A 18 -12.86 -16.01 9.73
N CYS A 19 -12.68 -14.89 9.02
CA CYS A 19 -12.78 -13.55 9.61
C CYS A 19 -14.20 -13.23 10.08
N TYR A 20 -15.22 -13.66 9.34
CA TYR A 20 -16.63 -13.49 9.74
C TYR A 20 -16.98 -14.35 10.94
N LYS A 21 -16.45 -15.58 11.02
CA LYS A 21 -16.66 -16.47 12.17
C LYS A 21 -16.16 -15.88 13.48
N VAL A 22 -15.14 -15.01 13.44
CA VAL A 22 -14.70 -14.29 14.65
C VAL A 22 -15.84 -13.42 15.21
N LEU A 23 -16.61 -12.75 14.33
CA LEU A 23 -17.72 -11.88 14.74
C LEU A 23 -18.94 -12.69 15.21
N GLU A 24 -19.19 -13.87 14.64
CA GLU A 24 -20.26 -14.77 15.05
C GLU A 24 -20.03 -15.35 16.46
N ASN A 25 -18.77 -15.51 16.88
CA ASN A 25 -18.35 -16.13 18.12
C ASN A 25 -17.68 -15.13 19.09
N VAL A 26 -18.14 -13.86 19.07
CA VAL A 26 -17.58 -12.83 19.96
C VAL A 26 -17.99 -13.07 21.41
N ASP A 27 -17.00 -13.25 22.28
CA ASP A 27 -17.17 -13.26 23.72
C ASP A 27 -17.35 -11.84 24.27
N GLN A 28 -18.24 -11.64 25.24
CA GLN A 28 -18.44 -10.35 25.92
C GLN A 28 -17.14 -9.76 26.47
N ASN A 29 -16.21 -10.60 26.91
CA ASN A 29 -14.91 -10.19 27.43
C ASN A 29 -14.06 -9.43 26.39
N LEU A 30 -14.27 -9.66 25.09
CA LEU A 30 -13.58 -8.91 24.02
C LEU A 30 -13.99 -7.44 23.95
N PHE A 31 -15.17 -7.10 24.45
CA PHE A 31 -15.66 -5.72 24.51
C PHE A 31 -15.31 -5.02 25.81
N SER A 32 -15.35 -5.76 26.91
CA SER A 32 -15.31 -5.17 28.25
C SER A 32 -13.92 -5.23 28.91
N ASN A 33 -13.00 -6.06 28.39
CA ASN A 33 -11.71 -6.27 29.00
C ASN A 33 -10.56 -5.73 28.15
N TYR A 34 -9.52 -5.24 28.82
CA TYR A 34 -8.24 -5.00 28.19
C TYR A 34 -7.53 -6.32 27.88
N THR A 35 -6.50 -6.28 27.03
CA THR A 35 -5.66 -7.46 26.78
C THR A 35 -5.03 -7.97 28.09
N ASP A 36 -4.84 -9.28 28.19
CA ASP A 36 -4.02 -9.90 29.21
C ASP A 36 -2.65 -10.39 28.69
N ALA A 37 -2.32 -10.04 27.44
CA ALA A 37 -1.07 -10.45 26.78
C ALA A 37 0.18 -10.00 27.57
N TYR A 38 0.10 -8.87 28.29
CA TYR A 38 1.17 -8.38 29.14
C TYR A 38 1.59 -9.39 30.23
N LYS A 39 0.69 -10.26 30.67
CA LYS A 39 1.00 -11.34 31.62
C LYS A 39 2.00 -12.35 31.06
N ARG A 40 2.09 -12.45 29.73
CA ARG A 40 3.06 -13.26 28.99
C ARG A 40 4.28 -12.46 28.54
N GLY A 41 4.34 -11.17 28.86
CA GLY A 41 5.44 -10.28 28.48
C GLY A 41 5.40 -9.81 27.02
N VAL A 42 4.24 -9.91 26.35
CA VAL A 42 4.00 -9.45 24.97
C VAL A 42 2.90 -8.40 24.92
N LYS A 43 2.91 -7.58 23.85
CA LYS A 43 1.91 -6.50 23.66
C LYS A 43 0.56 -7.04 23.23
N SER A 44 0.57 -8.05 22.35
CA SER A 44 -0.65 -8.66 21.84
C SER A 44 -0.37 -10.04 21.23
N ALA A 45 -1.42 -10.83 21.02
CA ALA A 45 -1.33 -12.11 20.31
C ALA A 45 -0.93 -11.92 18.85
N LEU A 46 -1.38 -10.83 18.21
CA LEU A 46 -1.04 -10.54 16.83
C LEU A 46 0.43 -10.14 16.68
N SER A 47 0.96 -9.27 17.56
CA SER A 47 2.38 -8.89 17.49
C SER A 47 3.30 -10.07 17.79
N GLU A 48 2.92 -10.97 18.71
CA GLU A 48 3.62 -12.22 19.00
C GLU A 48 3.66 -13.13 17.75
N ARG A 49 2.52 -13.33 17.07
CA ARG A 49 2.42 -14.11 15.84
C ARG A 49 3.29 -13.54 14.71
N ILE A 50 3.19 -12.24 14.48
CA ILE A 50 4.00 -11.55 13.44
C ILE A 50 5.49 -11.68 13.77
N ALA A 51 5.89 -11.48 15.00
CA ALA A 51 7.28 -11.65 15.42
C ALA A 51 7.81 -13.05 15.13
N ALA A 52 7.00 -14.08 15.40
CA ALA A 52 7.34 -15.47 15.11
C ALA A 52 7.48 -15.73 13.60
N ASP A 53 6.53 -15.23 12.78
CA ASP A 53 6.53 -15.41 11.32
C ASP A 53 7.79 -14.80 10.66
N PHE A 54 8.34 -13.72 11.24
CA PHE A 54 9.54 -13.04 10.75
C PHE A 54 10.84 -13.36 11.51
N ASN A 55 10.77 -14.23 12.51
CA ASN A 55 11.91 -14.56 13.39
C ASN A 55 12.53 -13.31 14.05
N LEU A 56 11.67 -12.45 14.59
CA LEU A 56 12.02 -11.20 15.26
C LEU A 56 11.65 -11.22 16.75
N SER A 57 12.30 -10.37 17.53
CA SER A 57 11.78 -10.02 18.86
C SER A 57 10.45 -9.28 18.71
N GLU A 58 9.46 -9.64 19.53
CA GLU A 58 8.14 -8.98 19.54
C GLU A 58 8.25 -7.46 19.79
N LYS A 59 9.29 -7.00 20.47
CA LYS A 59 9.59 -5.56 20.67
C LYS A 59 9.82 -4.81 19.35
N ARG A 60 10.20 -5.53 18.30
CA ARG A 60 10.44 -4.98 16.96
C ARG A 60 9.20 -5.01 16.05
N VAL A 61 8.06 -5.39 16.59
CA VAL A 61 6.77 -5.33 15.89
C VAL A 61 5.95 -4.18 16.44
N ILE A 62 5.46 -3.32 15.58
CA ILE A 62 4.54 -2.22 15.91
C ILE A 62 3.17 -2.54 15.31
N LEU A 63 2.10 -2.38 16.08
CA LEU A 63 0.73 -2.41 15.56
C LEU A 63 0.20 -0.98 15.43
N GLY A 64 -0.58 -0.74 14.37
CA GLY A 64 -1.20 0.56 14.10
C GLY A 64 -2.62 0.45 13.55
N TYR A 65 -3.39 1.52 13.67
CA TYR A 65 -4.74 1.66 13.11
C TYR A 65 -4.70 1.92 11.59
N GLY A 66 -4.17 0.95 10.83
CA GLY A 66 -3.81 1.04 9.43
C GLY A 66 -2.39 1.58 9.25
N ALA A 67 -1.82 1.39 8.03
CA ALA A 67 -0.48 1.90 7.69
C ALA A 67 -0.35 3.41 7.87
N GLU A 68 -1.43 4.15 7.61
CA GLU A 68 -1.56 5.59 7.84
C GLU A 68 -1.14 6.01 9.26
N ASP A 69 -1.62 5.30 10.29
CA ASP A 69 -1.29 5.58 11.69
C ASP A 69 0.21 5.37 11.95
N ILE A 70 0.80 4.32 11.40
CA ILE A 70 2.24 4.04 11.57
C ILE A 70 3.10 5.11 10.88
N LEU A 71 2.76 5.50 9.66
CA LEU A 71 3.45 6.56 8.92
C LEU A 71 3.37 7.89 9.69
N LYS A 72 2.20 8.22 10.22
CA LYS A 72 2.01 9.42 11.05
C LYS A 72 2.85 9.37 12.32
N GLN A 73 2.88 8.24 13.01
CA GLN A 73 3.71 8.06 14.21
C GLN A 73 5.20 8.19 13.89
N LEU A 74 5.68 7.69 12.73
CA LEU A 74 7.06 7.88 12.30
C LEU A 74 7.40 9.36 12.13
N VAL A 75 6.55 10.11 11.43
CA VAL A 75 6.74 11.56 11.24
C VAL A 75 6.72 12.28 12.58
N GLN A 76 5.73 12.04 13.43
CA GLN A 76 5.64 12.65 14.76
C GLN A 76 6.80 12.28 15.69
N CYS A 77 7.34 11.07 15.53
CA CYS A 77 8.45 10.60 16.33
C CYS A 77 9.78 11.25 15.94
N TYR A 78 10.04 11.40 14.66
CA TYR A 78 11.37 11.71 14.17
C TYR A 78 11.49 13.07 13.49
N LEU A 79 10.44 13.60 12.86
CA LEU A 79 10.50 14.84 12.11
C LEU A 79 10.13 16.04 13.00
N ASN A 80 11.00 17.05 13.05
CA ASN A 80 10.72 18.35 13.68
C ASN A 80 10.52 19.42 12.60
N PRO A 81 9.97 20.61 12.96
CA PRO A 81 9.82 21.71 12.01
C PRO A 81 11.12 22.04 11.26
N GLY A 82 11.03 22.19 9.95
CA GLY A 82 12.16 22.43 9.05
C GLY A 82 13.01 21.22 8.69
N GLN A 83 12.78 20.06 9.29
CA GLN A 83 13.44 18.82 8.88
C GLN A 83 12.75 18.20 7.65
N LYS A 84 13.50 17.37 6.91
CA LYS A 84 13.13 16.93 5.58
C LYS A 84 12.64 15.49 5.58
N LEU A 85 11.46 15.28 4.96
CA LEU A 85 10.92 14.00 4.56
C LEU A 85 11.07 13.84 3.05
N MET A 86 11.69 12.77 2.59
CA MET A 86 11.85 12.46 1.18
C MET A 86 10.80 11.43 0.74
N ILE A 87 10.09 11.71 -0.35
CA ILE A 87 8.94 10.93 -0.85
C ILE A 87 9.00 10.78 -2.37
N PRO A 88 8.32 9.77 -2.97
CA PRO A 88 8.25 9.68 -4.43
C PRO A 88 7.46 10.86 -5.03
N ALA A 89 7.90 11.39 -6.18
CA ALA A 89 7.22 12.47 -6.88
C ALA A 89 5.77 12.14 -7.22
N PHE A 90 5.50 10.88 -7.60
CA PHE A 90 4.15 10.35 -7.79
C PHE A 90 3.87 9.37 -6.64
N SER A 91 3.20 9.87 -5.61
CA SER A 91 2.92 9.06 -4.42
C SER A 91 1.52 9.31 -3.88
N TRP A 92 1.17 8.60 -2.86
CA TRP A 92 -0.05 8.87 -2.12
C TRP A 92 0.02 10.25 -1.47
N TRP A 93 -0.95 11.12 -1.79
CA TRP A 93 -1.01 12.51 -1.33
C TRP A 93 -0.80 12.69 0.18
N TYR A 94 -1.19 11.68 0.95
CA TYR A 94 -1.11 11.72 2.42
C TYR A 94 0.33 11.81 2.95
N TYR A 95 1.32 11.32 2.21
CA TYR A 95 2.73 11.47 2.62
C TYR A 95 3.12 12.95 2.77
N LYS A 96 2.64 13.82 1.86
CA LYS A 96 2.85 15.28 1.95
C LYS A 96 2.12 15.86 3.15
N ALA A 97 0.86 15.50 3.33
CA ALA A 97 0.02 16.04 4.38
C ALA A 97 0.57 15.77 5.79
N ILE A 98 1.06 14.55 6.07
CA ILE A 98 1.57 14.24 7.41
C ILE A 98 2.90 14.91 7.76
N ALA A 99 3.75 15.25 6.77
CA ALA A 99 4.93 16.06 7.00
C ALA A 99 4.56 17.51 7.30
N ASP A 100 3.60 18.07 6.55
CA ASP A 100 3.10 19.42 6.75
C ASP A 100 2.48 19.60 8.15
N GLU A 101 1.81 18.60 8.71
CA GLU A 101 1.23 18.62 10.07
C GLU A 101 2.26 18.92 11.18
N VAL A 102 3.52 18.56 10.96
CA VAL A 102 4.60 18.81 11.92
C VAL A 102 5.56 19.94 11.50
N GLY A 103 5.23 20.69 10.43
CA GLY A 103 6.10 21.73 9.86
C GLY A 103 7.34 21.17 9.18
N GLY A 104 7.30 19.93 8.72
CA GLY A 104 8.37 19.30 7.94
C GLY A 104 8.41 19.81 6.50
N ILE A 105 9.52 19.54 5.81
CA ILE A 105 9.73 19.89 4.40
C ILE A 105 9.67 18.63 3.56
N ASN A 106 8.76 18.61 2.59
CA ASN A 106 8.67 17.52 1.62
C ASN A 106 9.73 17.68 0.52
N LEU A 107 10.52 16.62 0.27
CA LEU A 107 11.44 16.51 -0.86
C LEU A 107 10.93 15.39 -1.77
N GLU A 108 10.71 15.70 -3.03
CA GLU A 108 10.23 14.71 -3.98
C GLU A 108 11.40 14.14 -4.81
N TYR A 109 11.62 12.82 -4.73
CA TYR A 109 12.56 12.15 -5.63
C TYR A 109 11.85 11.63 -6.89
N PRO A 110 12.54 11.66 -8.05
CA PRO A 110 11.91 11.37 -9.33
C PRO A 110 11.61 9.87 -9.52
N LEU A 111 10.61 9.61 -10.36
CA LEU A 111 10.31 8.33 -10.97
C LEU A 111 10.46 8.49 -12.48
N ILE A 112 11.08 7.52 -13.13
CA ILE A 112 11.23 7.47 -14.58
C ILE A 112 10.00 6.81 -15.18
N LYS A 113 9.30 7.53 -16.06
CA LYS A 113 8.22 6.97 -16.89
C LYS A 113 8.82 6.25 -18.09
N GLY A 114 8.75 4.94 -18.12
CA GLY A 114 9.10 4.11 -19.25
C GLY A 114 7.93 3.96 -20.25
N LYS A 115 8.07 3.06 -21.21
CA LYS A 115 7.07 2.80 -22.25
C LYS A 115 5.76 2.23 -21.65
N ASP A 116 5.88 1.29 -20.75
CA ASP A 116 4.77 0.54 -20.13
C ASP A 116 4.98 0.26 -18.63
N SER A 117 5.91 0.97 -18.00
CA SER A 117 6.24 0.83 -16.58
C SER A 117 6.88 2.10 -16.04
N PHE A 118 6.78 2.30 -14.73
CA PHE A 118 7.55 3.32 -14.01
C PHE A 118 8.71 2.66 -13.26
N HIS A 119 9.77 3.40 -13.01
CA HIS A 119 10.96 2.94 -12.31
C HIS A 119 11.45 4.00 -11.33
N TYR A 120 12.09 3.57 -10.25
CA TYR A 120 12.80 4.48 -9.35
C TYR A 120 14.10 4.94 -10.02
N ASP A 121 14.35 6.24 -9.96
CA ASP A 121 15.65 6.82 -10.35
C ASP A 121 16.55 6.83 -9.11
N ILE A 122 17.26 5.71 -8.90
CA ILE A 122 18.08 5.52 -7.71
C ILE A 122 19.24 6.52 -7.67
N ASP A 123 19.88 6.80 -8.78
CA ASP A 123 21.00 7.74 -8.84
C ASP A 123 20.55 9.16 -8.44
N SER A 124 19.46 9.64 -9.01
CA SER A 124 18.88 10.94 -8.65
C SER A 124 18.39 10.96 -7.21
N MET A 125 17.81 9.87 -6.70
CA MET A 125 17.40 9.72 -5.31
C MET A 125 18.58 9.88 -4.36
N LEU A 126 19.69 9.19 -4.61
CA LEU A 126 20.88 9.22 -3.78
C LEU A 126 21.58 10.59 -3.84
N ALA A 127 21.68 11.21 -5.03
CA ALA A 127 22.24 12.55 -5.19
C ALA A 127 21.42 13.61 -4.43
N LEU A 128 20.09 13.51 -4.47
CA LEU A 128 19.19 14.38 -3.69
C LEU A 128 19.41 14.16 -2.19
N ALA A 129 19.49 12.89 -1.75
CA ALA A 129 19.69 12.57 -0.35
C ALA A 129 21.05 13.07 0.19
N GLU A 130 22.12 12.98 -0.61
CA GLU A 130 23.44 13.49 -0.25
C GLU A 130 23.45 15.02 -0.05
N THR A 131 22.76 15.73 -0.94
CA THR A 131 22.67 17.21 -0.89
C THR A 131 21.74 17.69 0.23
N GLU A 132 20.56 17.10 0.34
CA GLU A 132 19.47 17.58 1.17
C GLU A 132 19.43 16.97 2.57
N LYS A 133 20.09 15.83 2.77
CA LYS A 133 20.21 15.07 4.03
C LYS A 133 18.87 14.88 4.74
N PRO A 134 17.90 14.17 4.11
CA PRO A 134 16.61 13.93 4.71
C PRO A 134 16.74 13.06 5.95
N LEU A 135 15.93 13.33 6.97
CA LEU A 135 15.87 12.49 8.17
C LEU A 135 15.01 11.25 7.98
N LEU A 136 13.96 11.38 7.16
CA LEU A 136 13.06 10.29 6.78
C LEU A 136 13.02 10.14 5.26
N LEU A 137 12.97 8.90 4.81
CA LEU A 137 12.62 8.52 3.43
C LEU A 137 11.39 7.60 3.49
N PHE A 138 10.31 7.98 2.81
CA PHE A 138 9.21 7.05 2.51
C PHE A 138 9.42 6.47 1.12
N LEU A 139 9.47 5.15 1.03
CA LEU A 139 9.63 4.38 -0.17
C LEU A 139 8.44 3.42 -0.29
N SER A 140 7.54 3.71 -1.24
CA SER A 140 6.32 2.92 -1.45
C SER A 140 6.59 1.83 -2.48
N SER A 141 6.53 0.55 -2.11
CA SER A 141 6.81 -0.55 -3.02
C SER A 141 5.87 -1.74 -2.78
N PRO A 142 4.97 -2.03 -3.69
CA PRO A 142 4.62 -1.30 -4.94
C PRO A 142 4.11 0.12 -4.71
N ASN A 143 4.50 1.05 -5.58
CA ASN A 143 4.13 2.46 -5.44
C ASN A 143 2.67 2.72 -5.88
N ASN A 144 1.99 3.59 -5.19
CA ASN A 144 0.66 4.09 -5.56
C ASN A 144 0.77 5.57 -5.99
N PRO A 145 0.46 5.94 -7.25
CA PRO A 145 -0.40 5.21 -8.18
C PRO A 145 0.30 4.46 -9.32
N THR A 146 1.62 4.45 -9.39
CA THR A 146 2.36 3.98 -10.56
C THR A 146 2.53 2.46 -10.66
N GLY A 147 2.34 1.74 -9.55
CA GLY A 147 2.30 0.27 -9.50
C GLY A 147 3.66 -0.43 -9.54
N ASN A 148 4.76 0.30 -9.66
CA ASN A 148 6.11 -0.27 -9.74
C ASN A 148 6.67 -0.63 -8.37
N SER A 149 7.46 -1.70 -8.31
CA SER A 149 8.25 -2.10 -7.14
C SER A 149 9.71 -1.68 -7.28
N ILE A 150 10.39 -1.52 -6.14
CA ILE A 150 11.85 -1.44 -6.11
C ILE A 150 12.45 -2.85 -6.09
N SER A 151 13.56 -3.06 -6.76
CA SER A 151 14.29 -4.33 -6.67
C SER A 151 15.02 -4.45 -5.33
N THR A 152 15.28 -5.68 -4.88
CA THR A 152 16.07 -5.91 -3.66
C THR A 152 17.45 -5.25 -3.75
N THR A 153 18.12 -5.35 -4.90
CA THR A 153 19.44 -4.73 -5.13
C THR A 153 19.42 -3.21 -5.01
N ASP A 154 18.41 -2.57 -5.61
CA ASP A 154 18.26 -1.11 -5.52
C ASP A 154 17.94 -0.68 -4.10
N LEU A 155 17.07 -1.43 -3.40
CA LEU A 155 16.74 -1.14 -2.01
C LEU A 155 17.96 -1.28 -1.09
N GLU A 156 18.79 -2.32 -1.27
CA GLU A 156 20.03 -2.49 -0.52
C GLU A 156 21.03 -1.38 -0.83
N THR A 157 21.08 -0.90 -2.07
CA THR A 157 21.88 0.26 -2.46
C THR A 157 21.43 1.51 -1.70
N VAL A 158 20.14 1.79 -1.66
CA VAL A 158 19.58 2.91 -0.89
C VAL A 158 19.89 2.79 0.60
N LEU A 159 19.63 1.62 1.20
CA LEU A 159 19.88 1.34 2.62
C LEU A 159 21.34 1.48 3.01
N THR A 160 22.26 1.08 2.12
CA THR A 160 23.69 1.16 2.35
C THR A 160 24.24 2.58 2.27
N HIS A 161 23.70 3.41 1.36
CA HIS A 161 24.15 4.79 1.18
C HIS A 161 23.50 5.77 2.17
N MET A 162 22.25 5.51 2.60
CA MET A 162 21.48 6.40 3.45
C MET A 162 21.41 5.92 4.91
N LYS A 163 22.56 5.60 5.52
CA LYS A 163 22.63 5.00 6.88
C LYS A 163 22.09 5.90 7.98
N ASP A 164 22.18 7.22 7.80
CA ASP A 164 21.74 8.23 8.75
C ASP A 164 20.27 8.64 8.55
N THR A 165 19.62 8.13 7.51
CA THR A 165 18.21 8.37 7.19
C THR A 165 17.38 7.18 7.65
N ILE A 166 16.25 7.41 8.29
CA ILE A 166 15.27 6.37 8.60
C ILE A 166 14.47 6.08 7.33
N ILE A 167 14.49 4.84 6.87
CA ILE A 167 13.83 4.42 5.64
C ILE A 167 12.57 3.65 6.00
N ALA A 168 11.41 4.20 5.68
CA ALA A 168 10.13 3.54 5.80
C ALA A 168 9.71 2.95 4.45
N LEU A 169 9.87 1.65 4.30
CA LEU A 169 9.39 0.87 3.17
C LEU A 169 7.90 0.59 3.37
N ASP A 170 7.05 1.30 2.65
CA ASP A 170 5.61 1.07 2.65
C ASP A 170 5.25 -0.04 1.66
N GLU A 171 5.02 -1.22 2.20
CA GLU A 171 4.65 -2.43 1.49
C GLU A 171 3.13 -2.69 1.57
N ALA A 172 2.29 -1.65 1.47
CA ALA A 172 0.83 -1.82 1.50
C ALA A 172 0.29 -2.80 0.44
N TYR A 173 1.03 -3.00 -0.65
CA TYR A 173 0.66 -3.88 -1.77
C TYR A 173 1.62 -5.06 -1.98
N TRP A 174 2.49 -5.39 -1.02
CA TRP A 174 3.61 -6.32 -1.13
C TRP A 174 3.26 -7.72 -1.64
N TYR A 175 2.10 -8.27 -1.30
CA TYR A 175 1.68 -9.60 -1.76
C TYR A 175 1.57 -9.74 -3.27
N HIS A 176 1.52 -8.62 -3.97
CA HIS A 176 1.45 -8.57 -5.43
C HIS A 176 2.84 -8.38 -6.06
N SER A 177 3.86 -8.07 -5.24
CA SER A 177 5.27 -7.92 -5.64
C SER A 177 5.97 -9.27 -5.79
N LYS A 178 7.06 -9.27 -6.54
CA LYS A 178 7.92 -10.45 -6.73
C LYS A 178 8.94 -10.62 -5.61
N ASP A 179 9.28 -9.53 -4.93
CA ASP A 179 10.37 -9.48 -3.95
C ASP A 179 9.82 -9.47 -2.51
N GLU A 180 10.39 -10.31 -1.65
CA GLU A 180 10.09 -10.39 -0.22
C GLU A 180 11.21 -9.67 0.57
N HIS A 181 11.07 -8.36 0.75
CA HIS A 181 12.11 -7.55 1.38
C HIS A 181 12.17 -7.69 2.91
N ALA A 182 11.00 -7.75 3.55
CA ALA A 182 10.91 -7.62 5.00
C ALA A 182 11.70 -8.67 5.77
N LYS A 183 11.63 -9.92 5.32
CA LYS A 183 12.18 -11.07 6.07
C LYS A 183 13.70 -11.05 6.19
N HIS A 184 14.37 -10.53 5.17
CA HIS A 184 15.84 -10.51 5.12
C HIS A 184 16.41 -9.16 5.55
N LEU A 185 15.82 -8.06 5.09
CA LEU A 185 16.44 -6.74 5.22
C LEU A 185 16.23 -6.11 6.60
N VAL A 186 15.10 -6.35 7.27
CA VAL A 186 14.83 -5.74 8.57
C VAL A 186 15.82 -6.17 9.66
N ASN A 187 16.42 -7.35 9.53
CA ASN A 187 17.47 -7.83 10.46
C ASN A 187 18.86 -7.28 10.12
N THR A 188 19.08 -6.89 8.87
CA THR A 188 20.36 -6.43 8.38
C THR A 188 20.53 -4.91 8.52
N TYR A 189 19.47 -4.16 8.30
CA TYR A 189 19.53 -2.70 8.26
C TYR A 189 18.82 -2.06 9.47
N PRO A 190 19.59 -1.49 10.41
CA PRO A 190 19.06 -1.02 11.70
C PRO A 190 18.18 0.22 11.60
N ASN A 191 18.21 0.95 10.46
CA ASN A 191 17.41 2.14 10.16
C ASN A 191 16.19 1.86 9.26
N LEU A 192 15.87 0.58 8.98
CA LEU A 192 14.73 0.19 8.14
C LEU A 192 13.46 -0.02 8.97
N VAL A 193 12.35 0.52 8.48
CA VAL A 193 10.98 0.20 8.89
C VAL A 193 10.26 -0.41 7.71
N VAL A 194 9.70 -1.60 7.84
CA VAL A 194 8.83 -2.21 6.82
C VAL A 194 7.39 -2.16 7.30
N ILE A 195 6.52 -1.48 6.57
CA ILE A 195 5.12 -1.27 6.94
C ILE A 195 4.22 -2.14 6.07
N ARG A 196 3.35 -2.93 6.68
CA ARG A 196 2.35 -3.77 6.00
C ARG A 196 0.96 -3.56 6.59
N THR A 197 -0.06 -3.68 5.75
CA THR A 197 -1.45 -3.47 6.16
C THR A 197 -2.33 -4.67 5.83
N PHE A 198 -3.34 -4.89 6.65
CA PHE A 198 -4.41 -5.85 6.35
C PHE A 198 -5.50 -5.27 5.43
N SER A 199 -5.41 -3.98 5.08
CA SER A 199 -6.44 -3.28 4.31
C SER A 199 -6.58 -3.75 2.86
N LYS A 200 -5.49 -4.22 2.22
CA LYS A 200 -5.46 -4.50 0.77
C LYS A 200 -5.59 -5.98 0.49
N TYR A 201 -4.52 -6.74 0.61
CA TYR A 201 -4.51 -8.17 0.34
C TYR A 201 -5.56 -8.93 1.16
N TYR A 202 -5.64 -8.66 2.45
CA TYR A 202 -6.56 -9.33 3.37
C TYR A 202 -8.00 -8.78 3.35
N ALA A 203 -8.31 -7.80 2.52
CA ALA A 203 -9.65 -7.21 2.40
C ALA A 203 -10.22 -6.65 3.72
N LEU A 204 -9.37 -6.20 4.64
CA LEU A 204 -9.76 -5.72 5.97
C LEU A 204 -9.62 -4.19 6.11
N ALA A 205 -9.89 -3.44 5.04
CA ALA A 205 -9.75 -1.98 5.04
C ALA A 205 -10.56 -1.30 6.15
N GLY A 206 -11.77 -1.77 6.41
CA GLY A 206 -12.66 -1.24 7.45
C GLY A 206 -12.26 -1.64 8.88
N VAL A 207 -11.44 -2.68 9.06
CA VAL A 207 -10.98 -3.15 10.38
C VAL A 207 -9.86 -2.25 10.94
N ARG A 208 -9.18 -1.49 10.06
CA ARG A 208 -8.14 -0.53 10.44
C ARG A 208 -6.99 -1.15 11.22
N ILE A 209 -6.32 -2.17 10.67
CA ILE A 209 -5.19 -2.82 11.31
C ILE A 209 -4.01 -2.93 10.35
N ALA A 210 -2.80 -2.67 10.87
CA ALA A 210 -1.53 -2.76 10.17
C ALA A 210 -0.42 -3.08 11.17
N TYR A 211 0.73 -3.43 10.64
CA TYR A 211 1.94 -3.62 11.44
C TYR A 211 3.16 -3.05 10.74
N ALA A 212 4.19 -2.77 11.55
CA ALA A 212 5.52 -2.51 11.06
C ALA A 212 6.54 -3.40 11.74
N LEU A 213 7.56 -3.78 10.96
CA LEU A 213 8.77 -4.43 11.42
C LEU A 213 9.87 -3.38 11.44
N ILE A 214 10.59 -3.24 12.56
CA ILE A 214 11.58 -2.18 12.72
C ILE A 214 12.99 -2.72 12.91
N GLY A 215 13.96 -2.00 12.33
CA GLY A 215 15.37 -2.18 12.57
C GLY A 215 15.76 -1.95 14.04
N GLU A 216 16.91 -2.45 14.44
CA GLU A 216 17.35 -2.51 15.84
C GLU A 216 17.51 -1.14 16.50
N ASN A 217 17.89 -0.12 15.72
CA ASN A 217 18.14 1.25 16.23
C ASN A 217 16.86 2.08 16.45
N LEU A 218 15.70 1.57 16.07
CA LEU A 218 14.45 2.35 16.03
C LEU A 218 13.62 2.20 17.32
N THR A 219 14.30 2.16 18.47
CA THR A 219 13.64 1.99 19.79
C THR A 219 12.71 3.14 20.17
N ARG A 220 12.95 4.36 19.64
CA ARG A 220 12.10 5.52 19.94
C ARG A 220 10.69 5.33 19.41
N ILE A 221 10.52 4.89 18.17
CA ILE A 221 9.18 4.60 17.60
C ILE A 221 8.54 3.38 18.29
N ALA A 222 9.32 2.35 18.65
CA ALA A 222 8.82 1.21 19.41
C ALA A 222 8.20 1.64 20.74
N ASN A 223 8.84 2.56 21.46
CA ASN A 223 8.35 3.10 22.73
C ASN A 223 7.11 4.00 22.53
N LEU A 224 7.11 4.85 21.51
CA LEU A 224 5.98 5.73 21.19
C LEU A 224 4.72 4.90 20.81
N ALA A 225 4.90 3.88 19.99
CA ALA A 225 3.82 3.01 19.52
C ALA A 225 3.34 2.00 20.57
N ASN A 226 4.06 1.85 21.69
CA ASN A 226 3.71 0.87 22.73
C ASN A 226 2.39 1.26 23.42
N ARG A 227 1.43 0.36 23.39
CA ARG A 227 0.11 0.53 23.99
C ARG A 227 -0.03 -0.37 25.20
N TYR A 228 0.18 0.19 26.39
CA TYR A 228 0.17 -0.55 27.65
C TYR A 228 -1.11 -1.38 27.86
N LEU A 229 -2.27 -0.87 27.46
CA LEU A 229 -3.56 -1.55 27.61
C LEU A 229 -3.92 -2.43 26.39
N GLY A 230 -2.98 -2.60 25.44
CA GLY A 230 -3.13 -3.43 24.26
C GLY A 230 -3.73 -2.70 23.06
N PHE A 231 -4.05 -3.47 22.05
CA PHE A 231 -4.68 -3.01 20.80
C PHE A 231 -6.17 -3.42 20.78
N ASN A 232 -6.86 -3.19 19.70
CA ASN A 232 -8.27 -3.61 19.53
C ASN A 232 -8.34 -5.14 19.39
N LEU A 233 -8.84 -5.83 20.43
CA LEU A 233 -8.87 -7.29 20.51
C LEU A 233 -9.68 -7.96 19.39
N ILE A 234 -10.76 -7.32 18.94
CA ILE A 234 -11.57 -7.84 17.82
C ILE A 234 -10.79 -7.75 16.52
N ALA A 235 -10.17 -6.59 16.25
CA ALA A 235 -9.34 -6.39 15.07
C ALA A 235 -8.16 -7.37 15.04
N GLU A 236 -7.51 -7.61 16.18
CA GLU A 236 -6.43 -8.61 16.30
C GLU A 236 -6.90 -10.01 15.96
N LYS A 237 -8.03 -10.45 16.50
CA LYS A 237 -8.59 -11.78 16.22
C LYS A 237 -8.97 -11.94 14.74
N ILE A 238 -9.55 -10.92 14.14
CA ILE A 238 -9.88 -10.92 12.70
C ILE A 238 -8.59 -11.01 11.86
N ALA A 239 -7.54 -10.25 12.23
CA ALA A 239 -6.27 -10.29 11.55
C ALA A 239 -5.58 -11.66 11.67
N LEU A 240 -5.62 -12.28 12.85
CA LEU A 240 -5.11 -13.65 13.05
C LEU A 240 -5.86 -14.66 12.19
N ALA A 241 -7.20 -14.59 12.13
CA ALA A 241 -8.01 -15.45 11.27
C ALA A 241 -7.69 -15.26 9.77
N ALA A 242 -7.33 -14.03 9.38
CA ALA A 242 -6.87 -13.74 8.01
C ALA A 242 -5.49 -14.37 7.73
N LEU A 243 -4.54 -14.26 8.66
CA LEU A 243 -3.21 -14.90 8.55
C LEU A 243 -3.30 -16.44 8.48
N ASP A 244 -4.29 -17.02 9.16
CA ASP A 244 -4.54 -18.46 9.17
C ASP A 244 -5.37 -18.96 7.96
N SER A 245 -5.61 -18.09 6.96
CA SER A 245 -6.36 -18.41 5.74
C SER A 245 -5.54 -18.16 4.46
N PRO A 246 -4.28 -18.61 4.35
CA PRO A 246 -3.41 -18.26 3.23
C PRO A 246 -3.97 -18.72 1.87
N GLU A 247 -4.52 -19.91 1.79
CA GLU A 247 -5.04 -20.50 0.54
C GLU A 247 -6.14 -19.64 -0.10
N TYR A 248 -7.02 -19.05 0.72
CA TYR A 248 -8.08 -18.16 0.25
C TYR A 248 -7.50 -16.92 -0.46
N TYR A 249 -6.52 -16.27 0.16
CA TYR A 249 -5.92 -15.07 -0.38
C TYR A 249 -4.98 -15.33 -1.55
N GLU A 250 -4.28 -16.46 -1.56
CA GLU A 250 -3.45 -16.89 -2.69
C GLU A 250 -4.30 -17.15 -3.95
N ASP A 251 -5.49 -17.75 -3.79
CA ASP A 251 -6.43 -17.94 -4.90
C ASP A 251 -6.89 -16.59 -5.49
N ILE A 252 -7.23 -15.63 -4.63
CA ILE A 252 -7.58 -14.26 -5.07
C ILE A 252 -6.39 -13.60 -5.79
N ALA A 253 -5.19 -13.71 -5.25
CA ALA A 253 -4.00 -13.13 -5.88
C ALA A 253 -3.73 -13.72 -7.27
N LYS A 254 -3.95 -15.03 -7.46
CA LYS A 254 -3.88 -15.69 -8.77
C LYS A 254 -4.91 -15.13 -9.75
N LYS A 255 -6.16 -14.94 -9.31
CA LYS A 255 -7.24 -14.33 -10.12
C LYS A 255 -6.86 -12.89 -10.52
N MET A 256 -6.43 -12.05 -9.57
CA MET A 256 -6.01 -10.68 -9.84
C MET A 256 -4.81 -10.62 -10.80
N LYS A 257 -3.87 -11.56 -10.71
CA LYS A 257 -2.74 -11.65 -11.65
C LYS A 257 -3.23 -11.98 -13.06
N SER A 258 -4.15 -12.92 -13.21
CA SER A 258 -4.77 -13.26 -14.49
C SER A 258 -5.53 -12.06 -15.08
N ASP A 259 -6.29 -11.34 -14.26
CA ASP A 259 -7.07 -10.19 -14.70
C ASP A 259 -6.17 -9.03 -15.17
N LYS A 260 -5.01 -8.81 -14.52
CA LYS A 260 -4.02 -7.84 -15.01
C LYS A 260 -3.59 -8.12 -16.45
N GLU A 261 -3.30 -9.38 -16.78
CA GLU A 261 -2.92 -9.78 -18.15
C GLU A 261 -4.05 -9.49 -19.16
N ILE A 262 -5.31 -9.69 -18.74
CA ILE A 262 -6.48 -9.34 -19.57
C ILE A 262 -6.54 -7.83 -19.80
N TYR A 263 -6.38 -7.02 -18.76
CA TYR A 263 -6.33 -5.56 -18.89
C TYR A 263 -5.20 -5.11 -19.83
N TYR A 264 -3.98 -5.63 -19.68
CA TYR A 264 -2.85 -5.29 -20.55
C TYR A 264 -3.15 -5.60 -22.00
N LYS A 265 -3.75 -6.77 -22.26
CA LYS A 265 -4.09 -7.21 -23.60
C LYS A 265 -5.25 -6.41 -24.20
N GLU A 266 -6.35 -6.24 -23.47
CA GLU A 266 -7.58 -5.69 -24.02
C GLU A 266 -7.55 -4.16 -24.14
N LEU A 267 -7.14 -3.47 -23.06
CA LEU A 267 -7.03 -2.01 -23.10
C LEU A 267 -5.81 -1.53 -23.91
N GLY A 268 -4.71 -2.29 -23.93
CA GLY A 268 -3.53 -1.96 -24.72
C GLY A 268 -3.74 -2.03 -26.26
N ARG A 269 -4.88 -2.58 -26.70
CA ARG A 269 -5.28 -2.57 -28.13
C ARG A 269 -6.07 -1.33 -28.53
N ILE A 270 -6.52 -0.56 -27.55
CA ILE A 270 -7.29 0.66 -27.81
C ILE A 270 -6.32 1.77 -28.24
N PRO A 271 -6.52 2.40 -29.42
CA PRO A 271 -5.63 3.47 -29.88
C PRO A 271 -5.51 4.59 -28.83
N GLY A 272 -4.28 4.99 -28.53
CA GLY A 272 -3.98 6.07 -27.58
C GLY A 272 -3.99 5.65 -26.10
N PHE A 273 -4.30 4.38 -25.76
CA PHE A 273 -4.21 3.88 -24.41
C PHE A 273 -2.82 3.26 -24.14
N ILE A 274 -2.22 3.61 -23.01
CA ILE A 274 -1.00 2.96 -22.48
C ILE A 274 -1.34 2.38 -21.13
N VAL A 275 -1.23 1.06 -21.00
CA VAL A 275 -1.50 0.34 -19.75
C VAL A 275 -0.17 0.03 -19.08
N PHE A 276 0.06 0.62 -17.92
CA PHE A 276 1.31 0.43 -17.18
C PHE A 276 1.27 -0.86 -16.36
N LYS A 277 2.37 -1.62 -16.42
CA LYS A 277 2.57 -2.83 -15.60
C LYS A 277 2.60 -2.47 -14.13
N SER A 278 1.95 -3.29 -13.34
CA SER A 278 1.75 -3.03 -11.92
C SER A 278 1.97 -4.29 -11.09
N ASP A 279 2.72 -4.12 -10.01
CA ASP A 279 2.89 -5.12 -8.94
C ASP A 279 1.91 -4.89 -7.77
N ALA A 280 0.86 -4.06 -7.96
CA ALA A 280 -0.17 -3.80 -6.96
C ALA A 280 -1.52 -4.45 -7.32
N ASN A 281 -2.55 -4.25 -6.50
CA ASN A 281 -3.93 -4.66 -6.80
C ASN A 281 -4.70 -3.63 -7.64
N PHE A 282 -4.01 -2.86 -8.44
CA PHE A 282 -4.56 -1.89 -9.39
C PHE A 282 -3.64 -1.79 -10.61
N ILE A 283 -4.15 -1.16 -11.65
CA ILE A 283 -3.36 -0.75 -12.83
C ILE A 283 -3.50 0.75 -13.03
N LEU A 284 -2.49 1.36 -13.66
CA LEU A 284 -2.54 2.72 -14.14
C LEU A 284 -2.65 2.69 -15.67
N VAL A 285 -3.56 3.49 -16.23
CA VAL A 285 -3.81 3.56 -17.67
C VAL A 285 -3.74 5.03 -18.09
N GLU A 286 -2.86 5.36 -19.02
CA GLU A 286 -2.85 6.66 -19.69
C GLU A 286 -3.82 6.63 -20.85
N ILE A 287 -4.58 7.71 -21.01
CA ILE A 287 -5.60 7.87 -22.05
C ILE A 287 -5.42 9.22 -22.78
N PRO A 288 -5.92 9.38 -24.00
CA PRO A 288 -5.97 10.68 -24.65
C PRO A 288 -6.72 11.70 -23.80
N ARG A 289 -6.14 12.91 -23.69
CA ARG A 289 -6.68 13.98 -22.82
C ARG A 289 -8.12 14.36 -23.20
N GLU A 290 -8.41 14.39 -24.47
CA GLU A 290 -9.69 14.83 -25.05
C GLU A 290 -10.86 13.93 -24.67
N ILE A 291 -10.62 12.66 -24.36
CA ILE A 291 -11.68 11.70 -23.99
C ILE A 291 -11.88 11.58 -22.49
N LYS A 292 -11.02 12.19 -21.65
CA LYS A 292 -11.01 11.97 -20.21
C LYS A 292 -12.37 12.18 -19.53
N ASP A 293 -12.95 13.36 -19.76
CA ASP A 293 -14.20 13.72 -19.09
C ASP A 293 -15.40 12.96 -19.65
N SER A 294 -15.45 12.74 -20.96
CA SER A 294 -16.50 11.94 -21.59
C SER A 294 -16.45 10.48 -21.16
N LEU A 295 -15.27 9.88 -21.09
CA LEU A 295 -15.08 8.51 -20.57
C LEU A 295 -15.48 8.41 -19.10
N LYS A 296 -15.07 9.39 -18.28
CA LYS A 296 -15.44 9.43 -16.86
C LYS A 296 -16.96 9.46 -16.67
N ASN A 297 -17.65 10.32 -17.39
CA ASN A 297 -19.11 10.42 -17.34
C ASN A 297 -19.76 9.13 -17.81
N PHE A 298 -19.31 8.58 -18.95
CA PHE A 298 -19.83 7.33 -19.50
C PHE A 298 -19.73 6.14 -18.54
N LEU A 299 -18.60 6.00 -17.84
CA LEU A 299 -18.39 4.97 -16.82
C LEU A 299 -19.27 5.23 -15.59
N THR A 300 -19.31 6.48 -15.12
CA THR A 300 -20.10 6.87 -13.94
C THR A 300 -21.61 6.65 -14.14
N ASP A 301 -22.14 6.96 -15.32
CA ASP A 301 -23.53 6.74 -15.69
C ASP A 301 -23.91 5.26 -15.69
N ARG A 302 -22.93 4.37 -15.91
CA ARG A 302 -23.05 2.91 -15.83
C ARG A 302 -22.73 2.35 -14.44
N GLY A 303 -22.52 3.23 -13.47
CA GLY A 303 -22.25 2.86 -12.08
C GLY A 303 -20.81 2.39 -11.81
N LEU A 304 -19.88 2.59 -12.74
CA LEU A 304 -18.46 2.23 -12.57
C LEU A 304 -17.67 3.45 -12.06
N ILE A 305 -17.18 3.36 -10.83
CA ILE A 305 -16.45 4.45 -10.18
C ILE A 305 -14.96 4.12 -10.16
N LEU A 306 -14.20 4.74 -11.08
CA LEU A 306 -12.75 4.59 -11.20
C LEU A 306 -12.04 5.87 -10.71
N LYS A 307 -10.73 5.76 -10.42
CA LYS A 307 -9.92 6.91 -9.98
C LYS A 307 -9.30 7.62 -11.19
N PHE A 308 -9.91 8.68 -11.67
CA PHE A 308 -9.29 9.61 -12.60
C PHE A 308 -8.31 10.49 -11.83
N MET A 309 -7.04 10.46 -12.25
CA MET A 309 -5.97 11.21 -11.59
C MET A 309 -6.09 12.70 -11.91
N ASN A 310 -5.70 13.56 -10.95
CA ASN A 310 -5.78 15.02 -11.10
C ASN A 310 -4.43 15.72 -10.92
N GLU A 311 -3.41 14.99 -10.49
CA GLU A 311 -2.04 15.48 -10.36
C GLU A 311 -1.52 15.92 -11.74
N GLU A 312 -0.76 17.00 -11.80
CA GLU A 312 -0.36 17.67 -13.04
C GLU A 312 0.21 16.71 -14.11
N PHE A 313 1.13 15.83 -13.71
CA PHE A 313 1.78 14.86 -14.63
C PHE A 313 0.98 13.58 -14.87
N LEU A 314 -0.07 13.34 -14.08
CA LEU A 314 -0.93 12.16 -14.17
C LEU A 314 -2.37 12.50 -14.57
N ASN A 315 -2.65 13.73 -14.97
CA ASN A 315 -3.99 14.22 -15.27
C ASN A 315 -4.64 13.60 -16.51
N THR A 316 -3.89 12.78 -17.25
CA THR A 316 -4.38 11.95 -18.37
C THR A 316 -4.47 10.46 -17.98
N HIS A 317 -4.35 10.15 -16.70
CA HIS A 317 -4.32 8.76 -16.26
C HIS A 317 -5.58 8.37 -15.46
N ILE A 318 -5.90 7.09 -15.54
CA ILE A 318 -6.93 6.43 -14.72
C ILE A 318 -6.25 5.34 -13.93
N ARG A 319 -6.44 5.32 -12.60
CA ARG A 319 -6.09 4.18 -11.79
C ARG A 319 -7.33 3.30 -11.60
N ILE A 320 -7.22 2.04 -12.00
CA ILE A 320 -8.29 1.06 -11.94
C ILE A 320 -7.93 0.02 -10.88
N THR A 321 -8.67 -0.04 -9.80
CA THR A 321 -8.55 -1.12 -8.81
C THR A 321 -9.01 -2.43 -9.43
N LEU A 322 -8.29 -3.52 -9.18
CA LEU A 322 -8.73 -4.85 -9.59
C LEU A 322 -9.88 -5.31 -8.69
N GLY A 323 -11.05 -5.44 -9.26
CA GLY A 323 -12.25 -5.96 -8.61
C GLY A 323 -12.34 -7.50 -8.70
N THR A 324 -13.55 -8.03 -8.58
CA THR A 324 -13.82 -9.43 -8.96
C THR A 324 -13.67 -9.62 -10.47
N GLN A 325 -13.56 -10.87 -10.92
CA GLN A 325 -13.42 -11.16 -12.35
C GLN A 325 -14.59 -10.60 -13.18
N GLU A 326 -15.81 -10.67 -12.63
CA GLU A 326 -17.00 -10.11 -13.25
C GLU A 326 -16.93 -8.56 -13.34
N GLU A 327 -16.48 -7.91 -12.26
CA GLU A 327 -16.32 -6.46 -12.22
C GLU A 327 -15.24 -5.99 -13.21
N ASN A 328 -14.11 -6.71 -13.27
CA ASN A 328 -13.02 -6.42 -14.20
C ASN A 328 -13.46 -6.57 -15.66
N HIS A 329 -14.18 -7.65 -15.97
CA HIS A 329 -14.75 -7.88 -17.29
C HIS A 329 -15.71 -6.75 -17.69
N LEU A 330 -16.61 -6.36 -16.79
CA LEU A 330 -17.55 -5.26 -17.04
C LEU A 330 -16.84 -3.94 -17.32
N VAL A 331 -15.77 -3.60 -16.58
CA VAL A 331 -14.97 -2.39 -16.83
C VAL A 331 -14.34 -2.42 -18.22
N ILE A 332 -13.71 -3.55 -18.57
CA ILE A 332 -13.06 -3.71 -19.88
C ILE A 332 -14.06 -3.54 -21.02
N GLU A 333 -15.18 -4.25 -20.98
CA GLU A 333 -16.20 -4.18 -22.03
C GLU A 333 -16.83 -2.78 -22.12
N THR A 334 -17.07 -2.12 -20.98
CA THR A 334 -17.60 -0.75 -21.00
C THR A 334 -16.62 0.26 -21.60
N ILE A 335 -15.32 0.13 -21.34
CA ILE A 335 -14.30 1.00 -21.96
C ILE A 335 -14.20 0.72 -23.47
N LYS A 336 -14.29 -0.54 -23.90
CA LYS A 336 -14.30 -0.92 -25.33
C LYS A 336 -15.52 -0.38 -26.05
N GLU A 337 -16.71 -0.47 -25.44
CA GLU A 337 -17.96 0.11 -25.97
C GLU A 337 -17.81 1.61 -26.21
N PHE A 338 -17.29 2.34 -25.21
CA PHE A 338 -17.02 3.78 -25.34
C PHE A 338 -16.08 4.08 -26.51
N SER A 339 -14.99 3.33 -26.62
CA SER A 339 -13.96 3.55 -27.64
C SER A 339 -14.50 3.28 -29.06
N SER A 340 -15.29 2.21 -29.24
CA SER A 340 -15.91 1.90 -30.52
C SER A 340 -16.91 2.97 -30.97
N SER A 341 -17.71 3.50 -30.04
CA SER A 341 -18.71 4.53 -30.29
C SER A 341 -18.10 5.91 -30.69
N ASN A 342 -16.81 6.13 -30.34
CA ASN A 342 -16.08 7.36 -30.62
C ASN A 342 -15.10 7.25 -31.83
N SER A 343 -14.86 6.03 -32.34
CA SER A 343 -14.02 5.81 -33.53
C SER A 343 -14.73 6.15 -34.83
N ASP A 344 -16.06 6.28 -34.81
CA ASP A 344 -16.91 6.61 -35.97
C ASP A 344 -17.22 8.13 -36.06
N ARG A 345 -16.61 8.93 -35.19
CA ARG A 345 -16.71 10.40 -35.21
C ARG A 345 -15.37 11.06 -35.55
#